data_4b368f95f7f3c6243816e12d7318bf10
#
_entry.id   4b368f95f7f3c6243816e12d7318bf10
#
_cell.length_a   1.000
_cell.length_b   1.000
_cell.length_c   1.000
_cell.angle_alpha   90.00
_cell.angle_beta   90.00
_cell.angle_gamma   90.00
#
_symmetry.space_group_name_H-M   'P 1'
#
loop_
_entity.id
_entity.type
_entity.pdbx_description
1 polymer ?
#
loop_
_entity_poly.entity_id
_entity_poly.type
_entity_poly.pdbx_seq_one_letter_code
_entity_poly.pdbx_strand_id
1 'polypeptide(L)'
;MGIEFIVSREVKLLGISSYYGFAEGVVVEKGRVDVREYCRKLVSSLLSYYNVERVKDVPTIRSYRDIMWRLGIDPTKTRVSSEALLRRVLKSGSFPHINNVVDACNIASLETLIPISVFDLSRVRGPLELRYSKPGEKIVDIDDNVREGTTFKYPPQ
;
A
#
# COMPACT_ATOMS: atom_id res chain seq x y z
N MET A 1 2.58 11.90 21.32
CA MET A 1 1.37 12.65 20.95
C MET A 1 0.77 11.94 19.73
N GLY A 2 -0.36 11.23 19.92
CA GLY A 2 -0.95 10.42 18.84
C GLY A 2 -1.68 11.31 17.84
N ILE A 3 -1.55 10.99 16.54
CA ILE A 3 -2.40 11.56 15.49
C ILE A 3 -3.71 10.76 15.46
N GLU A 4 -4.83 11.45 15.39
CA GLU A 4 -6.14 10.82 15.22
C GLU A 4 -6.24 10.20 13.82
N PHE A 5 -6.81 8.99 13.74
CA PHE A 5 -7.11 8.32 12.48
C PHE A 5 -8.62 8.19 12.32
N ILE A 6 -9.14 8.80 11.27
CA ILE A 6 -10.58 8.87 11.00
C ILE A 6 -10.90 8.07 9.74
N VAL A 7 -11.91 7.21 9.81
CA VAL A 7 -12.46 6.51 8.62
C VAL A 7 -13.84 7.08 8.34
N SER A 8 -14.05 7.62 7.15
CA SER A 8 -15.34 8.19 6.76
C SER A 8 -16.44 7.14 6.75
N ARG A 9 -17.68 7.60 6.91
CA ARG A 9 -18.86 6.72 6.92
C ARG A 9 -18.98 5.94 5.61
N GLU A 10 -18.72 6.60 4.49
CA GLU A 10 -18.82 6.02 3.15
C GLU A 10 -17.83 4.87 2.98
N VAL A 11 -16.61 5.02 3.49
CA VAL A 11 -15.58 3.95 3.44
C VAL A 11 -15.96 2.79 4.37
N LYS A 12 -16.51 3.07 5.55
CA LYS A 12 -16.99 2.02 6.46
C LYS A 12 -18.10 1.16 5.82
N LEU A 13 -18.97 1.76 5.02
CA LEU A 13 -20.02 1.04 4.30
C LEU A 13 -19.52 0.10 3.21
N LEU A 14 -18.27 0.26 2.76
CA LEU A 14 -17.63 -0.68 1.82
C LEU A 14 -17.20 -2.00 2.49
N GLY A 15 -17.28 -2.10 3.81
CA GLY A 15 -16.79 -3.26 4.57
C GLY A 15 -15.26 -3.31 4.66
N ILE A 16 -14.59 -2.18 4.51
CA ILE A 16 -13.13 -2.06 4.65
C ILE A 16 -12.79 -1.84 6.12
N SER A 17 -11.91 -2.69 6.65
CA SER A 17 -11.28 -2.50 7.95
C SER A 17 -9.89 -1.94 7.77
N SER A 18 -9.53 -0.94 8.58
CA SER A 18 -8.21 -0.33 8.60
C SER A 18 -7.63 -0.42 10.00
N TYR A 19 -6.36 -0.75 10.06
CA TYR A 19 -5.60 -0.80 11.31
C TYR A 19 -4.46 0.20 11.21
N TYR A 20 -4.14 0.83 12.34
CA TYR A 20 -3.03 1.77 12.42
C TYR A 20 -2.25 1.57 13.71
N GLY A 21 -0.99 1.99 13.69
CA GLY A 21 -0.12 1.96 14.84
C GLY A 21 0.93 3.05 14.74
N PHE A 22 1.60 3.32 15.83
CA PHE A 22 2.67 4.30 15.91
C PHE A 22 3.98 3.61 16.29
N ALA A 23 5.08 4.06 15.72
CA ALA A 23 6.42 3.70 16.12
C ALA A 23 7.18 4.97 16.48
N GLU A 24 7.74 5.03 17.69
CA GLU A 24 8.52 6.15 18.21
C GLU A 24 9.98 5.73 18.35
N GLY A 25 10.90 6.69 18.35
CA GLY A 25 12.33 6.43 18.50
C GLY A 25 12.95 5.69 17.30
N VAL A 26 12.30 5.75 16.15
CA VAL A 26 12.77 5.04 14.94
C VAL A 26 13.98 5.76 14.35
N VAL A 27 15.09 5.04 14.18
CA VAL A 27 16.25 5.52 13.46
C VAL A 27 16.16 5.04 12.02
N VAL A 28 16.12 5.97 11.07
CA VAL A 28 16.03 5.65 9.63
C VAL A 28 17.44 5.40 9.08
N GLU A 29 17.67 4.18 8.58
CA GLU A 29 18.95 3.73 8.06
C GLU A 29 18.79 3.09 6.67
N LYS A 30 19.83 3.22 5.85
CA LYS A 30 19.89 2.54 4.55
C LYS A 30 20.84 1.33 4.63
N GLY A 31 20.49 0.25 3.94
CA GLY A 31 21.41 -0.81 3.63
C GLY A 31 21.76 -1.78 4.77
N ARG A 32 20.89 -1.99 5.75
CA ARG A 32 21.09 -2.99 6.81
C ARG A 32 21.25 -4.40 6.22
N VAL A 33 22.31 -5.09 6.65
CA VAL A 33 22.69 -6.40 6.10
C VAL A 33 21.67 -7.48 6.46
N ASP A 34 21.20 -7.49 7.71
CA ASP A 34 20.18 -8.43 8.22
C ASP A 34 18.86 -8.33 7.43
N VAL A 35 18.40 -7.11 7.17
CA VAL A 35 17.21 -6.87 6.35
C VAL A 35 17.41 -7.37 4.93
N ARG A 36 18.58 -7.12 4.33
CA ARG A 36 18.89 -7.59 2.97
C ARG A 36 18.90 -9.11 2.85
N GLU A 37 19.43 -9.82 3.84
CA GLU A 37 19.41 -11.28 3.85
C GLU A 37 17.99 -11.81 3.96
N TYR A 38 17.19 -11.24 4.85
CA TYR A 38 15.76 -11.58 4.98
C TYR A 38 15.01 -11.38 3.66
N CYS A 39 15.18 -10.21 3.04
CA CYS A 39 14.55 -9.90 1.75
C CYS A 39 14.93 -10.89 0.64
N ARG A 40 16.19 -11.33 0.57
CA ARG A 40 16.62 -12.35 -0.42
C ARG A 40 15.87 -13.66 -0.24
N LYS A 41 15.72 -14.14 1.01
CA LYS A 41 14.97 -15.35 1.33
C LYS A 41 13.49 -15.19 0.98
N LEU A 42 12.90 -14.05 1.33
CA LEU A 42 11.51 -13.72 0.99
C LEU A 42 11.29 -13.72 -0.53
N VAL A 43 12.14 -13.03 -1.29
CA VAL A 43 12.04 -13.00 -2.76
C VAL A 43 12.12 -14.41 -3.35
N SER A 44 13.07 -15.23 -2.90
CA SER A 44 13.20 -16.62 -3.35
C SER A 44 11.91 -17.42 -3.10
N SER A 45 11.32 -17.27 -1.91
CA SER A 45 10.06 -17.91 -1.56
C SER A 45 8.90 -17.42 -2.45
N LEU A 46 8.79 -16.11 -2.66
CA LEU A 46 7.75 -15.54 -3.51
C LEU A 46 7.84 -16.02 -4.96
N LEU A 47 9.06 -16.09 -5.51
CA LEU A 47 9.30 -16.60 -6.87
C LEU A 47 8.96 -18.08 -7.02
N SER A 48 9.14 -18.89 -5.97
CA SER A 48 8.76 -20.30 -6.00
C SER A 48 7.26 -20.53 -5.87
N TYR A 49 6.54 -19.62 -5.19
CA TYR A 49 5.14 -19.80 -4.86
C TYR A 49 4.18 -19.09 -5.83
N TYR A 50 4.53 -17.89 -6.33
CA TYR A 50 3.67 -17.07 -7.15
C TYR A 50 4.12 -17.01 -8.61
N ASN A 51 3.13 -17.06 -9.51
CA ASN A 51 3.31 -16.75 -10.93
C ASN A 51 2.72 -15.36 -11.21
N VAL A 52 3.50 -14.49 -11.86
CA VAL A 52 3.11 -13.08 -12.14
C VAL A 52 1.79 -12.98 -12.91
N GLU A 53 1.50 -13.91 -13.82
CA GLU A 53 0.26 -13.92 -14.60
C GLU A 53 -0.96 -14.25 -13.74
N ARG A 54 -0.77 -15.03 -12.68
CA ARG A 54 -1.83 -15.51 -11.80
C ARG A 54 -1.97 -14.71 -10.51
N VAL A 55 -1.17 -13.67 -10.28
CA VAL A 55 -1.27 -12.79 -9.08
C VAL A 55 -2.71 -12.27 -8.90
N LYS A 56 -3.39 -11.93 -9.98
CA LYS A 56 -4.78 -11.45 -9.97
C LYS A 56 -5.78 -12.45 -9.36
N ASP A 57 -5.44 -13.74 -9.37
CA ASP A 57 -6.31 -14.84 -8.92
C ASP A 57 -6.07 -15.20 -7.44
N VAL A 58 -5.04 -14.62 -6.81
CA VAL A 58 -4.74 -14.79 -5.38
C VAL A 58 -5.90 -14.21 -4.56
N PRO A 59 -6.51 -14.96 -3.63
CA PRO A 59 -7.74 -14.56 -2.96
C PRO A 59 -7.69 -13.15 -2.33
N THR A 60 -6.62 -12.85 -1.60
CA THR A 60 -6.43 -11.52 -0.99
C THR A 60 -6.38 -10.41 -2.04
N ILE A 61 -5.60 -10.60 -3.11
CA ILE A 61 -5.49 -9.62 -4.21
C ILE A 61 -6.83 -9.47 -4.92
N ARG A 62 -7.55 -10.58 -5.15
CA ARG A 62 -8.85 -10.57 -5.79
C ARG A 62 -9.87 -9.75 -4.99
N SER A 63 -9.89 -9.90 -3.67
CA SER A 63 -10.77 -9.12 -2.80
C SER A 63 -10.55 -7.62 -2.95
N TYR A 64 -9.30 -7.17 -3.03
CA TYR A 64 -9.00 -5.74 -3.28
C TYR A 64 -9.42 -5.30 -4.69
N ARG A 65 -9.22 -6.14 -5.70
CA ARG A 65 -9.65 -5.85 -7.07
C ARG A 65 -11.17 -5.73 -7.17
N ASP A 66 -11.92 -6.58 -6.46
CA ASP A 66 -13.39 -6.53 -6.42
C ASP A 66 -13.88 -5.23 -5.76
N ILE A 67 -13.22 -4.77 -4.70
CA ILE A 67 -13.50 -3.46 -4.11
C ILE A 67 -13.21 -2.33 -5.11
N MET A 68 -12.07 -2.38 -5.81
CA MET A 68 -11.73 -1.37 -6.81
C MET A 68 -12.78 -1.29 -7.92
N TRP A 69 -13.26 -2.42 -8.43
CA TRP A 69 -14.36 -2.44 -9.40
C TRP A 69 -15.64 -1.81 -8.85
N ARG A 70 -16.01 -2.10 -7.61
CA ARG A 70 -17.18 -1.48 -6.96
C ARG A 70 -17.00 0.03 -6.79
N LEU A 71 -15.77 0.50 -6.68
CA LEU A 71 -15.43 1.92 -6.61
C LEU A 71 -15.31 2.57 -8.01
N GLY A 72 -15.52 1.84 -9.10
CA GLY A 72 -15.36 2.34 -10.45
C GLY A 72 -13.90 2.52 -10.88
N ILE A 73 -12.94 1.94 -10.13
CA ILE A 73 -11.53 1.94 -10.49
C ILE A 73 -11.20 0.67 -11.25
N ASP A 74 -10.62 0.83 -12.43
CA ASP A 74 -10.13 -0.31 -13.20
C ASP A 74 -8.81 -0.84 -12.60
N PRO A 75 -8.80 -2.02 -11.92
CA PRO A 75 -7.61 -2.57 -11.30
C PRO A 75 -6.58 -3.09 -12.31
N THR A 76 -6.87 -3.07 -13.61
CA THR A 76 -5.89 -3.39 -14.65
C THR A 76 -5.00 -2.18 -14.95
N LYS A 77 -5.53 -0.98 -14.77
CA LYS A 77 -4.83 0.31 -14.97
C LYS A 77 -4.19 0.82 -13.68
N THR A 78 -4.95 0.74 -12.57
CA THR A 78 -4.49 1.18 -11.25
C THR A 78 -4.50 -0.03 -10.32
N ARG A 79 -3.37 -0.36 -9.71
CA ARG A 79 -3.24 -1.53 -8.81
C ARG A 79 -3.13 -1.08 -7.37
N VAL A 80 -3.63 -1.91 -6.47
CA VAL A 80 -3.36 -1.78 -5.04
C VAL A 80 -1.86 -1.96 -4.81
N SER A 81 -1.30 -1.24 -3.84
CA SER A 81 0.16 -1.20 -3.60
C SER A 81 0.76 -2.59 -3.36
N SER A 82 0.09 -3.46 -2.62
CA SER A 82 0.55 -4.84 -2.38
C SER A 82 0.62 -5.68 -3.65
N GLU A 83 -0.36 -5.58 -4.56
CA GLU A 83 -0.31 -6.25 -5.87
C GLU A 83 0.80 -5.67 -6.74
N ALA A 84 0.94 -4.36 -6.77
CA ALA A 84 1.98 -3.69 -7.56
C ALA A 84 3.38 -4.09 -7.10
N LEU A 85 3.59 -4.13 -5.77
CA LEU A 85 4.85 -4.54 -5.16
C LEU A 85 5.18 -6.01 -5.44
N LEU A 86 4.22 -6.92 -5.25
CA LEU A 86 4.41 -8.35 -5.54
C LEU A 86 4.78 -8.56 -7.01
N ARG A 87 4.05 -7.94 -7.94
CA ARG A 87 4.36 -8.03 -9.38
C ARG A 87 5.74 -7.47 -9.72
N ARG A 88 6.15 -6.39 -9.06
CA ARG A 88 7.48 -5.82 -9.25
C ARG A 88 8.56 -6.81 -8.82
N VAL A 89 8.43 -7.41 -7.64
CA VAL A 89 9.37 -8.42 -7.13
C VAL A 89 9.43 -9.64 -8.04
N LEU A 90 8.28 -10.17 -8.46
CA LEU A 90 8.22 -11.34 -9.34
C LEU A 90 8.85 -11.08 -10.72
N LYS A 91 8.74 -9.86 -11.24
CA LYS A 91 9.33 -9.50 -12.54
C LYS A 91 10.83 -9.22 -12.46
N SER A 92 11.28 -8.55 -11.40
CA SER A 92 12.68 -8.15 -11.26
C SER A 92 13.56 -9.21 -10.60
N GLY A 93 12.96 -10.17 -9.88
CA GLY A 93 13.68 -11.12 -9.05
C GLY A 93 14.42 -10.48 -7.86
N SER A 94 14.05 -9.25 -7.48
CA SER A 94 14.74 -8.49 -6.45
C SER A 94 13.78 -7.68 -5.58
N PHE A 95 14.19 -7.41 -4.34
CA PHE A 95 13.45 -6.56 -3.41
C PHE A 95 13.81 -5.09 -3.63
N PRO A 96 12.83 -4.17 -3.69
CA PRO A 96 13.07 -2.74 -3.90
C PRO A 96 13.46 -2.04 -2.60
N HIS A 97 14.74 -2.06 -2.24
CA HIS A 97 15.26 -1.41 -1.04
C HIS A 97 15.20 0.11 -1.10
N ILE A 98 14.70 0.73 -0.02
CA ILE A 98 14.65 2.19 0.16
C ILE A 98 15.37 2.57 1.46
N ASN A 99 14.80 2.21 2.61
CA ASN A 99 15.37 2.33 3.94
C ASN A 99 14.71 1.29 4.86
N ASN A 100 15.25 1.09 6.06
CA ASN A 100 14.78 0.06 6.99
C ASN A 100 13.28 0.17 7.33
N VAL A 101 12.73 1.36 7.42
CA VAL A 101 11.31 1.57 7.77
C VAL A 101 10.40 1.19 6.60
N VAL A 102 10.69 1.70 5.41
CA VAL A 102 9.94 1.38 4.20
C VAL A 102 10.10 -0.10 3.84
N ASP A 103 11.32 -0.65 3.99
CA ASP A 103 11.60 -2.05 3.74
C ASP A 103 10.80 -2.96 4.68
N ALA A 104 10.69 -2.63 5.96
CA ALA A 104 9.86 -3.37 6.91
C ALA A 104 8.38 -3.36 6.50
N CYS A 105 7.83 -2.23 6.09
CA CYS A 105 6.47 -2.12 5.59
C CYS A 105 6.26 -2.92 4.30
N ASN A 106 7.23 -2.87 3.37
CA ASN A 106 7.19 -3.63 2.13
C ASN A 106 7.30 -5.15 2.38
N ILE A 107 8.13 -5.59 3.33
CA ILE A 107 8.22 -6.99 3.77
C ILE A 107 6.86 -7.45 4.26
N ALA A 108 6.28 -6.75 5.25
CA ALA A 108 4.99 -7.09 5.81
C ALA A 108 3.87 -7.11 4.73
N SER A 109 3.90 -6.15 3.80
CA SER A 109 2.96 -6.11 2.68
C SER A 109 3.12 -7.28 1.71
N LEU A 110 4.33 -7.76 1.45
CA LEU A 110 4.59 -8.93 0.60
C LEU A 110 4.17 -10.23 1.27
N GLU A 111 4.38 -10.37 2.58
CA GLU A 111 4.03 -11.57 3.34
C GLU A 111 2.51 -11.73 3.54
N THR A 112 1.82 -10.61 3.76
CA THR A 112 0.38 -10.60 4.04
C THR A 112 -0.49 -10.30 2.82
N LEU A 113 0.09 -9.72 1.78
CA LEU A 113 -0.59 -9.14 0.62
C LEU A 113 -1.56 -8.01 0.99
N ILE A 114 -1.42 -7.44 2.18
CA ILE A 114 -2.19 -6.28 2.64
C ILE A 114 -1.45 -5.00 2.24
N PRO A 115 -2.12 -4.01 1.66
CA PRO A 115 -1.52 -2.71 1.38
C PRO A 115 -1.20 -1.98 2.68
N ILE A 116 0.04 -1.50 2.79
CA ILE A 116 0.52 -0.75 3.96
C ILE A 116 1.00 0.63 3.50
N SER A 117 0.59 1.65 4.23
CA SER A 117 1.09 3.02 4.08
C SER A 117 1.85 3.43 5.33
N VAL A 118 2.95 4.16 5.15
CA VAL A 118 3.75 4.72 6.24
C VAL A 118 3.86 6.23 6.07
N PHE A 119 3.73 6.94 7.19
CA PHE A 119 3.76 8.39 7.21
C PHE A 119 4.78 8.87 8.25
N ASP A 120 5.59 9.87 7.88
CA ASP A 120 6.42 10.59 8.81
C ASP A 120 5.55 11.59 9.60
N LEU A 121 5.32 11.31 10.88
CA LEU A 121 4.44 12.11 11.72
C LEU A 121 4.92 13.55 11.90
N SER A 122 6.21 13.82 11.73
CA SER A 122 6.73 15.20 11.78
C SER A 122 6.24 16.07 10.62
N ARG A 123 5.80 15.44 9.53
CA ARG A 123 5.29 16.10 8.32
C ARG A 123 3.76 16.07 8.22
N VAL A 124 3.07 15.34 9.08
CA VAL A 124 1.61 15.26 9.08
C VAL A 124 1.02 16.39 9.91
N ARG A 125 0.06 17.12 9.35
CA ARG A 125 -0.69 18.17 10.04
C ARG A 125 -2.17 17.78 10.09
N GLY A 126 -2.72 17.74 11.30
CA GLY A 126 -4.12 17.34 11.53
C GLY A 126 -4.31 15.81 11.53
N PRO A 127 -5.56 15.35 11.56
CA PRO A 127 -5.88 13.92 11.56
C PRO A 127 -5.53 13.27 10.22
N LEU A 128 -5.25 11.97 10.25
CA LEU A 128 -5.21 11.14 9.04
C LEU A 128 -6.63 10.66 8.75
N GLU A 129 -7.10 10.91 7.53
CA GLU A 129 -8.44 10.54 7.12
C GLU A 129 -8.42 9.52 5.97
N LEU A 130 -9.09 8.40 6.16
CA LEU A 130 -9.42 7.47 5.07
C LEU A 130 -10.82 7.81 4.55
N ARG A 131 -10.86 8.46 3.40
CA ARG A 131 -12.09 8.94 2.75
C ARG A 131 -11.95 8.98 1.23
N TYR A 132 -13.02 9.27 0.55
CA TYR A 132 -12.94 9.61 -0.87
C TYR A 132 -12.23 10.95 -1.07
N SER A 133 -11.44 11.06 -2.15
CA SER A 133 -10.87 12.34 -2.53
C SER A 133 -11.95 13.29 -3.02
N LYS A 134 -11.79 14.58 -2.72
CA LYS A 134 -12.65 15.63 -3.28
C LYS A 134 -12.16 16.01 -4.69
N PRO A 135 -13.05 16.53 -5.56
CA PRO A 135 -12.63 17.05 -6.87
C PRO A 135 -11.51 18.10 -6.72
N GLY A 136 -10.44 17.94 -7.51
CA GLY A 136 -9.30 18.84 -7.50
C GLY A 136 -8.28 18.65 -6.39
N GLU A 137 -8.49 17.68 -5.49
CA GLU A 137 -7.47 17.33 -4.49
C GLU A 137 -6.26 16.67 -5.15
N LYS A 138 -5.08 17.06 -4.69
CA LYS A 138 -3.81 16.54 -5.16
C LYS A 138 -3.11 15.81 -4.02
N ILE A 139 -2.47 14.69 -4.37
CA ILE A 139 -1.61 13.93 -3.46
C ILE A 139 -0.19 14.11 -3.95
N VAL A 140 0.71 14.47 -3.04
CA VAL A 140 2.15 14.53 -3.30
C VAL A 140 2.75 13.22 -2.80
N ASP A 141 3.41 12.48 -3.68
CA ASP A 141 4.10 11.24 -3.30
C ASP A 141 5.51 11.51 -2.72
N ILE A 142 6.21 10.46 -2.32
CA ILE A 142 7.53 10.54 -1.69
C ILE A 142 8.61 11.14 -2.62
N ASP A 143 8.38 11.11 -3.92
CA ASP A 143 9.28 11.64 -4.95
C ASP A 143 8.83 13.04 -5.42
N ASP A 144 8.00 13.74 -4.64
CA ASP A 144 7.41 15.06 -4.92
C ASP A 144 6.55 15.10 -6.20
N ASN A 145 6.14 13.95 -6.73
CA ASN A 145 5.21 13.92 -7.85
C ASN A 145 3.79 14.26 -7.37
N VAL A 146 3.17 15.18 -8.05
CA VAL A 146 1.79 15.56 -7.79
C VAL A 146 0.86 14.67 -8.60
N ARG A 147 -0.01 13.91 -7.92
CA ARG A 147 -1.08 13.12 -8.55
C ARG A 147 -2.43 13.72 -8.19
N GLU A 148 -3.29 13.85 -9.17
CA GLU A 148 -4.69 14.16 -8.88
C GLU A 148 -5.34 12.99 -8.18
N GLY A 149 -6.06 13.28 -7.11
CA GLY A 149 -6.89 12.28 -6.44
C GLY A 149 -7.87 11.68 -7.44
N THR A 150 -8.01 10.36 -7.43
CA THR A 150 -8.96 9.68 -8.30
C THR A 150 -10.38 10.09 -7.87
N THR A 151 -11.03 10.93 -8.68
CA THR A 151 -12.42 11.33 -8.45
C THR A 151 -13.29 10.13 -8.81
N PHE A 152 -13.85 9.47 -7.82
CA PHE A 152 -14.80 8.40 -8.07
C PHE A 152 -16.11 9.00 -8.53
N LYS A 153 -16.60 8.57 -9.69
CA LYS A 153 -18.00 8.80 -10.02
C LYS A 153 -18.81 7.89 -9.10
N TYR A 154 -19.58 8.48 -8.20
CA TYR A 154 -20.65 7.79 -7.52
C TYR A 154 -21.50 7.06 -8.56
N PRO A 155 -21.90 5.79 -8.33
CA PRO A 155 -22.93 5.22 -9.16
C PRO A 155 -24.16 6.12 -9.09
N PRO A 156 -24.86 6.39 -10.19
CA PRO A 156 -26.11 7.16 -10.15
C PRO A 156 -27.09 6.44 -9.21
N GLN A 157 -27.78 7.24 -8.41
CA GLN A 157 -28.88 6.78 -7.56
C GLN A 157 -29.97 6.15 -8.40
#